data_bc63f1474b6329201b4bcb8f9c32d9db
#
_entry.id   bc63f1474b6329201b4bcb8f9c32d9db
#
_cell.length_a   1.000
_cell.length_b   1.000
_cell.length_c   1.000
_cell.angle_alpha   90.00
_cell.angle_beta   90.00
_cell.angle_gamma   90.00
#
_symmetry.space_group_name_H-M   'P 1'
#
loop_
_entity.id
_entity.type
_entity.pdbx_description
1 polymer ?
#
loop_
_entity_poly.entity_id
_entity_poly.type
_entity_poly.pdbx_seq_one_letter_code
_entity_poly.pdbx_strand_id
1 'polypeptide(L)'
;MKVYYDKDADLSLIKGKKVTIVGYGSQGHAHAQNLTDSGVEVTVGLRKGGASWSKVEKAGIKVEEVAKAVEGADVVMMLLPDENIPAVYYNDVEPNIKKGAALAFAHGFNVHYNQVVPRADLDVIMVAPKGPGHTVRSEYLKGGGVPSLIAVYQD
;
A
#
# COMPACT_ATOMS: atom_id res chain seq x y z
N MET A 1 23.67 1.94 -8.32
CA MET A 1 22.20 1.93 -8.11
C MET A 1 21.52 1.83 -9.47
N LYS A 2 20.55 0.93 -9.64
CA LYS A 2 19.79 0.82 -10.88
C LYS A 2 18.64 1.83 -10.87
N VAL A 3 18.46 2.54 -11.96
CA VAL A 3 17.39 3.54 -12.12
C VAL A 3 16.40 3.04 -13.14
N TYR A 4 15.12 3.14 -12.82
CA TYR A 4 14.00 2.74 -13.69
C TYR A 4 13.17 3.96 -14.07
N TYR A 5 12.64 3.95 -15.28
CA TYR A 5 11.74 4.95 -15.83
C TYR A 5 10.44 4.29 -16.28
N ASP A 6 9.42 5.08 -16.65
CA ASP A 6 8.11 4.57 -17.07
C ASP A 6 8.19 3.49 -18.15
N LYS A 7 9.11 3.64 -19.11
CA LYS A 7 9.34 2.64 -20.17
C LYS A 7 9.83 1.27 -19.67
N ASP A 8 10.37 1.23 -18.44
CA ASP A 8 10.88 0.01 -17.82
C ASP A 8 9.81 -0.70 -16.98
N ALA A 9 8.63 -0.07 -16.81
CA ALA A 9 7.52 -0.59 -16.03
C ALA A 9 6.42 -1.17 -16.93
N ASP A 10 5.83 -2.28 -16.51
CA ASP A 10 4.68 -2.89 -17.16
C ASP A 10 3.46 -2.81 -16.24
N LEU A 11 2.57 -1.87 -16.53
CA LEU A 11 1.36 -1.63 -15.74
C LEU A 11 0.42 -2.85 -15.73
N SER A 12 0.46 -3.70 -16.75
CA SER A 12 -0.37 -4.90 -16.84
C SER A 12 -0.12 -5.88 -15.67
N LEU A 13 1.08 -5.86 -15.09
CA LEU A 13 1.44 -6.73 -13.97
C LEU A 13 0.63 -6.42 -12.70
N ILE A 14 0.28 -5.16 -12.47
CA ILE A 14 -0.50 -4.75 -11.29
C ILE A 14 -2.00 -4.66 -11.58
N LYS A 15 -2.42 -4.40 -12.81
CA LYS A 15 -3.84 -4.26 -13.18
C LYS A 15 -4.67 -5.52 -12.92
N GLY A 16 -4.08 -6.70 -13.01
CA GLY A 16 -4.75 -7.96 -12.71
C GLY A 16 -4.76 -8.34 -11.23
N LYS A 17 -4.23 -7.49 -10.36
CA LYS A 17 -4.06 -7.74 -8.94
C LYS A 17 -5.10 -7.01 -8.10
N LYS A 18 -5.46 -7.61 -6.96
CA LYS A 18 -6.23 -6.96 -5.90
C LYS A 18 -5.27 -6.32 -4.92
N VAL A 19 -5.35 -5.00 -4.80
CA VAL A 19 -4.48 -4.21 -3.92
C VAL A 19 -5.28 -3.68 -2.74
N THR A 20 -4.80 -3.95 -1.54
CA THR A 20 -5.34 -3.37 -0.32
C THR A 20 -4.37 -2.31 0.20
N ILE A 21 -4.88 -1.11 0.42
CA ILE A 21 -4.16 -0.01 1.08
C ILE A 21 -4.64 0.06 2.53
N VAL A 22 -3.76 -0.19 3.48
CA VAL A 22 -4.07 -0.08 4.90
C VAL A 22 -3.69 1.29 5.40
N GLY A 23 -4.69 2.10 5.74
CA GLY A 23 -4.54 3.51 6.09
C GLY A 23 -4.96 4.45 4.96
N TYR A 24 -5.39 5.66 5.31
CA TYR A 24 -5.82 6.67 4.34
C TYR A 24 -5.38 8.07 4.77
N GLY A 25 -4.14 8.17 5.27
CA GLY A 25 -3.46 9.43 5.49
C GLY A 25 -2.93 10.01 4.17
N SER A 26 -1.93 10.87 4.25
CA SER A 26 -1.38 11.56 3.08
C SER A 26 -0.92 10.60 1.98
N GLN A 27 -0.13 9.58 2.33
CA GLN A 27 0.34 8.58 1.34
C GLN A 27 -0.78 7.61 0.93
N GLY A 28 -1.56 7.10 1.89
CA GLY A 28 -2.65 6.15 1.60
C GLY A 28 -3.66 6.70 0.63
N HIS A 29 -4.08 7.95 0.82
CA HIS A 29 -4.95 8.68 -0.09
C HIS A 29 -4.37 8.75 -1.52
N ALA A 30 -3.11 9.17 -1.64
CA ALA A 30 -2.47 9.31 -2.95
C ALA A 30 -2.30 7.96 -3.66
N HIS A 31 -1.79 6.95 -2.98
CA HIS A 31 -1.61 5.61 -3.56
C HIS A 31 -2.94 4.98 -3.98
N ALA A 32 -3.96 5.04 -3.12
CA ALA A 32 -5.27 4.46 -3.42
C ALA A 32 -5.89 5.10 -4.66
N GLN A 33 -5.88 6.42 -4.75
CA GLN A 33 -6.47 7.11 -5.90
C GLN A 33 -5.66 6.93 -7.19
N ASN A 34 -4.33 6.98 -7.12
CA ASN A 34 -3.49 6.77 -8.29
C ASN A 34 -3.65 5.35 -8.86
N LEU A 35 -3.69 4.33 -8.01
CA LEU A 35 -3.91 2.96 -8.44
C LEU A 35 -5.31 2.79 -9.04
N THR A 36 -6.33 3.35 -8.41
CA THR A 36 -7.71 3.31 -8.93
C THR A 36 -7.79 3.98 -10.32
N ASP A 37 -7.22 5.15 -10.48
CA ASP A 37 -7.19 5.86 -11.77
C ASP A 37 -6.36 5.12 -12.83
N SER A 38 -5.41 4.30 -12.41
CA SER A 38 -4.62 3.43 -13.30
C SER A 38 -5.33 2.11 -13.65
N GLY A 39 -6.54 1.88 -13.16
CA GLY A 39 -7.34 0.69 -13.49
C GLY A 39 -7.07 -0.52 -12.60
N VAL A 40 -6.49 -0.32 -11.42
CA VAL A 40 -6.23 -1.39 -10.43
C VAL A 40 -7.42 -1.52 -9.50
N GLU A 41 -7.79 -2.74 -9.13
CA GLU A 41 -8.80 -3.01 -8.11
C GLU A 41 -8.23 -2.71 -6.72
N VAL A 42 -8.75 -1.63 -6.09
CA VAL A 42 -8.26 -1.15 -4.78
C VAL A 42 -9.35 -1.28 -3.73
N THR A 43 -8.97 -1.80 -2.57
CA THR A 43 -9.75 -1.74 -1.34
C THR A 43 -8.93 -1.01 -0.28
N VAL A 44 -9.53 -0.08 0.44
CA VAL A 44 -8.87 0.58 1.58
C VAL A 44 -9.31 -0.10 2.86
N GLY A 45 -8.34 -0.51 3.66
CA GLY A 45 -8.55 -1.09 4.99
C GLY A 45 -8.43 -0.01 6.07
N LEU A 46 -9.49 0.17 6.85
CA LEU A 46 -9.56 1.16 7.92
C LEU A 46 -10.24 0.58 9.17
N ARG A 47 -10.08 1.26 10.29
CA ARG A 47 -10.89 1.00 11.47
C ARG A 47 -12.32 1.51 11.23
N LYS A 48 -13.31 0.66 11.49
CA LYS A 48 -14.73 1.00 11.33
C LYS A 48 -15.09 2.25 12.15
N GLY A 49 -15.81 3.16 11.50
CA GLY A 49 -16.22 4.42 12.14
C GLY A 49 -15.11 5.44 12.33
N GLY A 50 -13.91 5.21 11.79
CA GLY A 50 -12.82 6.18 11.81
C GLY A 50 -13.11 7.38 10.89
N ALA A 51 -12.43 8.50 11.15
CA ALA A 51 -12.65 9.76 10.43
C ALA A 51 -12.40 9.69 8.92
N SER A 52 -11.56 8.76 8.47
CA SER A 52 -11.23 8.62 7.04
C SER A 52 -12.21 7.74 6.27
N TRP A 53 -13.06 6.97 6.95
CA TRP A 53 -13.99 6.04 6.30
C TRP A 53 -14.87 6.72 5.25
N SER A 54 -15.55 7.79 5.65
CA SER A 54 -16.42 8.55 4.73
C SER A 54 -15.65 9.22 3.59
N LYS A 55 -14.40 9.57 3.81
CA LYS A 55 -13.54 10.15 2.76
C LYS A 55 -13.26 9.14 1.65
N VAL A 56 -13.01 7.88 2.01
CA VAL A 56 -12.79 6.80 1.04
C VAL A 56 -14.07 6.53 0.26
N GLU A 57 -15.21 6.45 0.93
CA GLU A 57 -16.52 6.26 0.29
C GLU A 57 -16.83 7.39 -0.71
N LYS A 58 -16.58 8.65 -0.31
CA LYS A 58 -16.77 9.82 -1.20
C LYS A 58 -15.84 9.78 -2.42
N ALA A 59 -14.67 9.17 -2.31
CA ALA A 59 -13.76 8.99 -3.43
C ALA A 59 -14.19 7.85 -4.37
N GLY A 60 -15.25 7.11 -4.04
CA GLY A 60 -15.73 5.99 -4.84
C GLY A 60 -14.86 4.74 -4.74
N ILE A 61 -14.02 4.64 -3.70
CA ILE A 61 -13.16 3.50 -3.46
C ILE A 61 -13.80 2.61 -2.40
N LYS A 62 -13.69 1.30 -2.59
CA LYS A 62 -14.18 0.31 -1.61
C LYS A 62 -13.43 0.46 -0.29
N VAL A 63 -14.15 0.49 0.82
CA VAL A 63 -13.60 0.53 2.16
C VAL A 63 -14.15 -0.61 3.01
N GLU A 64 -13.27 -1.25 3.75
CA GLU A 64 -13.62 -2.34 4.68
C GLU A 64 -12.74 -2.27 5.93
N GLU A 65 -13.13 -3.00 6.98
CA GLU A 65 -12.23 -3.20 8.11
C GLU A 65 -10.96 -3.93 7.66
N VAL A 66 -9.82 -3.63 8.27
CA VAL A 66 -8.50 -4.11 7.82
C VAL A 66 -8.47 -5.62 7.66
N ALA A 67 -8.92 -6.37 8.65
CA ALA A 67 -8.92 -7.84 8.61
C ALA A 67 -9.63 -8.39 7.36
N LYS A 68 -10.77 -7.80 7.00
CA LYS A 68 -11.55 -8.19 5.83
C LYS A 68 -10.93 -7.68 4.52
N ALA A 69 -10.42 -6.45 4.54
CA ALA A 69 -9.82 -5.83 3.36
C ALA A 69 -8.58 -6.58 2.83
N VAL A 70 -7.84 -7.25 3.72
CA VAL A 70 -6.64 -7.99 3.33
C VAL A 70 -6.92 -9.42 2.86
N GLU A 71 -8.12 -9.96 3.14
CA GLU A 71 -8.50 -11.27 2.64
C GLU A 71 -8.53 -11.29 1.10
N GLY A 72 -7.81 -12.23 0.50
CA GLY A 72 -7.74 -12.36 -0.95
C GLY A 72 -6.95 -11.28 -1.69
N ALA A 73 -6.36 -10.32 -1.00
CA ALA A 73 -5.49 -9.33 -1.61
C ALA A 73 -4.20 -9.97 -2.13
N ASP A 74 -3.76 -9.54 -3.31
CA ASP A 74 -2.47 -9.94 -3.88
C ASP A 74 -1.33 -9.07 -3.37
N VAL A 75 -1.63 -7.82 -3.08
CA VAL A 75 -0.70 -6.83 -2.52
C VAL A 75 -1.37 -6.10 -1.37
N VAL A 76 -0.70 -6.04 -0.23
CA VAL A 76 -1.14 -5.27 0.93
C VAL A 76 -0.09 -4.22 1.24
N MET A 77 -0.44 -2.95 1.14
CA MET A 77 0.46 -1.85 1.42
C MET A 77 0.12 -1.17 2.75
N MET A 78 1.09 -1.15 3.67
CA MET A 78 0.95 -0.60 5.01
C MET A 78 1.29 0.89 5.00
N LEU A 79 0.27 1.74 5.02
CA LEU A 79 0.40 3.21 4.95
C LEU A 79 -0.19 3.89 6.18
N LEU A 80 -0.03 3.28 7.33
CA LEU A 80 -0.29 3.84 8.64
C LEU A 80 0.94 4.57 9.18
N PRO A 81 0.81 5.42 10.21
CA PRO A 81 1.95 5.89 11.00
C PRO A 81 2.78 4.69 11.51
N ASP A 82 4.10 4.81 11.47
CA ASP A 82 5.02 3.71 11.79
C ASP A 82 4.74 3.06 13.15
N GLU A 83 4.38 3.85 14.14
CA GLU A 83 4.05 3.38 15.50
C GLU A 83 2.79 2.50 15.57
N ASN A 84 1.89 2.62 14.60
CA ASN A 84 0.65 1.86 14.55
C ASN A 84 0.76 0.57 13.71
N ILE A 85 1.75 0.50 12.83
CA ILE A 85 1.91 -0.62 11.90
C ILE A 85 2.06 -1.97 12.61
N PRO A 86 2.90 -2.14 13.64
CA PRO A 86 3.06 -3.44 14.28
C PRO A 86 1.76 -4.02 14.84
N ALA A 87 0.97 -3.22 15.55
CA ALA A 87 -0.28 -3.68 16.13
C ALA A 87 -1.29 -4.10 15.04
N VAL A 88 -1.43 -3.31 14.00
CA VAL A 88 -2.34 -3.62 12.87
C VAL A 88 -1.83 -4.83 12.09
N TYR A 89 -0.53 -4.95 11.86
CA TYR A 89 0.03 -6.12 11.19
C TYR A 89 -0.28 -7.40 11.94
N TYR A 90 0.09 -7.50 13.22
CA TYR A 90 -0.08 -8.74 13.97
C TYR A 90 -1.54 -9.07 14.30
N ASN A 91 -2.40 -8.07 14.52
CA ASN A 91 -3.79 -8.29 14.88
C ASN A 91 -4.70 -8.56 13.66
N ASP A 92 -4.49 -7.84 12.56
CA ASP A 92 -5.46 -7.80 11.46
C ASP A 92 -4.89 -8.30 10.13
N VAL A 93 -3.61 -8.08 9.86
CA VAL A 93 -3.01 -8.42 8.57
C VAL A 93 -2.44 -9.84 8.55
N GLU A 94 -1.53 -10.14 9.47
CA GLU A 94 -0.85 -11.45 9.52
C GLU A 94 -1.81 -12.63 9.52
N PRO A 95 -2.91 -12.64 10.34
CA PRO A 95 -3.84 -13.77 10.36
C PRO A 95 -4.67 -13.92 9.08
N ASN A 96 -4.82 -12.86 8.28
CA ASN A 96 -5.78 -12.80 7.18
C ASN A 96 -5.16 -12.67 5.79
N ILE A 97 -3.91 -12.26 5.69
CA ILE A 97 -3.20 -12.14 4.41
C ILE A 97 -2.92 -13.52 3.82
N LYS A 98 -3.25 -13.71 2.54
CA LYS A 98 -3.05 -15.00 1.89
C LYS A 98 -1.57 -15.32 1.68
N LYS A 99 -1.25 -16.60 1.67
CA LYS A 99 0.07 -17.11 1.31
C LYS A 99 0.46 -16.62 -0.11
N GLY A 100 1.70 -16.19 -0.26
CA GLY A 100 2.23 -15.73 -1.53
C GLY A 100 1.84 -14.31 -1.92
N ALA A 101 1.10 -13.59 -1.06
CA ALA A 101 0.84 -12.17 -1.27
C ALA A 101 2.08 -11.32 -1.04
N ALA A 102 2.11 -10.13 -1.61
CA ALA A 102 3.16 -9.14 -1.34
C ALA A 102 2.73 -8.19 -0.22
N LEU A 103 3.56 -8.09 0.80
CA LEU A 103 3.45 -7.09 1.86
C LEU A 103 4.38 -5.92 1.53
N ALA A 104 3.81 -4.74 1.39
CA ALA A 104 4.54 -3.56 0.94
C ALA A 104 4.54 -2.45 1.99
N PHE A 105 5.66 -1.74 2.07
CA PHE A 105 5.86 -0.59 2.96
C PHE A 105 6.33 0.63 2.17
N ALA A 106 6.02 1.81 2.66
CA ALA A 106 6.58 3.07 2.13
C ALA A 106 7.82 3.54 2.91
N HIS A 107 8.14 2.88 4.02
CA HIS A 107 9.30 3.17 4.87
C HIS A 107 9.85 1.87 5.46
N GLY A 108 11.18 1.76 5.54
CA GLY A 108 11.83 0.55 6.01
C GLY A 108 11.89 0.35 7.53
N PHE A 109 11.44 1.32 8.32
CA PHE A 109 11.60 1.34 9.78
C PHE A 109 11.14 0.05 10.47
N ASN A 110 9.89 -0.35 10.25
CA ASN A 110 9.30 -1.48 10.96
C ASN A 110 9.98 -2.82 10.63
N VAL A 111 10.39 -3.02 9.39
CA VAL A 111 11.10 -4.22 8.97
C VAL A 111 12.56 -4.18 9.45
N HIS A 112 13.23 -3.05 9.27
CA HIS A 112 14.64 -2.90 9.65
C HIS A 112 14.87 -3.09 11.15
N TYR A 113 13.99 -2.53 11.98
CA TYR A 113 14.10 -2.64 13.44
C TYR A 113 13.31 -3.82 14.03
N ASN A 114 12.89 -4.77 13.21
CA ASN A 114 12.15 -5.97 13.64
C ASN A 114 10.88 -5.69 14.46
N GLN A 115 10.26 -4.54 14.24
CA GLN A 115 8.94 -4.23 14.79
C GLN A 115 7.85 -5.05 14.10
N VAL A 116 8.05 -5.34 12.83
CA VAL A 116 7.28 -6.30 12.05
C VAL A 116 8.26 -7.35 11.53
N VAL A 117 8.04 -8.60 11.92
CA VAL A 117 8.73 -9.77 11.34
C VAL A 117 7.73 -10.43 10.40
N PRO A 118 7.85 -10.21 9.09
CA PRO A 118 6.88 -10.74 8.14
C PRO A 118 6.88 -12.26 8.10
N ARG A 119 5.71 -12.85 7.83
CA ARG A 119 5.62 -14.28 7.58
C ARG A 119 6.53 -14.68 6.42
N ALA A 120 7.16 -15.86 6.54
CA ALA A 120 8.10 -16.37 5.55
C ALA A 120 7.46 -16.72 4.19
N ASP A 121 6.13 -16.84 4.14
CA ASP A 121 5.36 -17.14 2.93
C ASP A 121 4.87 -15.91 2.16
N LEU A 122 5.37 -14.72 2.51
CA LEU A 122 5.06 -13.46 1.86
C LEU A 122 6.26 -12.92 1.09
N ASP A 123 6.01 -12.24 -0.03
CA ASP A 123 6.97 -11.32 -0.59
C ASP A 123 6.95 -10.02 0.21
N VAL A 124 8.10 -9.43 0.48
CA VAL A 124 8.19 -8.19 1.26
C VAL A 124 8.98 -7.15 0.49
N ILE A 125 8.31 -6.05 0.16
CA ILE A 125 8.87 -4.99 -0.68
C ILE A 125 8.71 -3.61 -0.05
N MET A 126 9.50 -2.67 -0.51
CA MET A 126 9.35 -1.25 -0.20
C MET A 126 9.19 -0.45 -1.48
N VAL A 127 8.20 0.44 -1.49
CA VAL A 127 8.02 1.50 -2.49
C VAL A 127 7.89 2.81 -1.74
N ALA A 128 8.96 3.58 -1.73
CA ALA A 128 9.11 4.78 -0.88
C ALA A 128 9.20 6.06 -1.73
N PRO A 129 8.07 6.72 -2.01
CA PRO A 129 8.06 8.00 -2.70
C PRO A 129 8.82 9.06 -1.90
N LYS A 130 9.61 9.88 -2.59
CA LYS A 130 10.37 10.99 -2.01
C LYS A 130 9.62 12.31 -2.16
N GLY A 131 8.42 12.36 -1.61
CA GLY A 131 7.55 13.53 -1.61
C GLY A 131 6.33 13.32 -0.73
N PRO A 132 5.71 14.39 -0.23
CA PRO A 132 4.46 14.29 0.52
C PRO A 132 3.33 13.74 -0.36
N GLY A 133 2.33 13.12 0.26
CA GLY A 133 1.26 12.44 -0.46
C GLY A 133 0.50 13.33 -1.45
N HIS A 134 0.25 14.60 -1.10
CA HIS A 134 -0.41 15.53 -2.03
C HIS A 134 0.44 15.79 -3.29
N THR A 135 1.77 15.77 -3.19
CA THR A 135 2.66 15.88 -4.35
C THR A 135 2.65 14.58 -5.16
N VAL A 136 2.67 13.42 -4.52
CA VAL A 136 2.52 12.12 -5.20
C VAL A 136 1.25 12.11 -6.04
N ARG A 137 0.15 12.62 -5.49
CA ARG A 137 -1.13 12.71 -6.21
C ARG A 137 -1.11 13.74 -7.34
N SER A 138 -0.64 14.96 -7.06
CA SER A 138 -0.66 16.05 -8.04
C SER A 138 0.28 15.77 -9.22
N GLU A 139 1.45 15.21 -9.01
CA GLU A 139 2.35 14.86 -10.11
C GLU A 139 1.78 13.74 -10.98
N TYR A 140 1.11 12.74 -10.37
CA TYR A 140 0.40 11.73 -11.14
C TYR A 140 -0.68 12.35 -12.06
N LEU A 141 -1.48 13.28 -11.53
CA LEU A 141 -2.53 13.94 -12.32
C LEU A 141 -1.98 14.77 -13.48
N LYS A 142 -0.74 15.24 -13.38
CA LYS A 142 -0.04 15.93 -14.47
C LYS A 142 0.61 14.97 -15.50
N GLY A 143 0.48 13.67 -15.30
CA GLY A 143 1.11 12.65 -16.13
C GLY A 143 2.58 12.35 -15.79
N GLY A 144 3.05 12.81 -14.64
CA GLY A 144 4.40 12.55 -14.11
C GLY A 144 4.39 11.67 -12.86
N GLY A 145 5.44 11.77 -12.08
CA GLY A 145 5.57 11.08 -10.80
C GLY A 145 6.69 11.67 -9.95
N VAL A 146 6.74 11.28 -8.70
CA VAL A 146 7.84 11.64 -7.81
C VAL A 146 8.91 10.54 -7.81
N PRO A 147 10.19 10.88 -7.64
CA PRO A 147 11.22 9.89 -7.46
C PRO A 147 10.89 8.98 -6.27
N SER A 148 11.07 7.67 -6.45
CA SER A 148 10.77 6.69 -5.43
C SER A 148 11.92 5.71 -5.28
N LEU A 149 12.19 5.28 -4.04
CA LEU A 149 13.09 4.16 -3.79
C LEU A 149 12.30 2.87 -3.76
N ILE A 150 12.86 1.83 -4.37
CA ILE A 150 12.30 0.48 -4.30
C ILE A 150 13.33 -0.48 -3.70
N ALA A 151 12.87 -1.43 -2.92
CA ALA A 151 13.69 -2.49 -2.35
C ALA A 151 12.92 -3.78 -2.21
N VAL A 152 13.61 -4.89 -2.27
CA VAL A 152 13.08 -6.23 -1.95
C VAL A 152 13.78 -6.69 -0.68
N TYR A 153 12.99 -7.05 0.33
CA TYR A 153 13.48 -7.60 1.58
C TYR A 153 13.40 -9.13 1.59
N GLN A 154 12.29 -9.66 1.07
CA GLN A 154 11.98 -11.09 1.05
C GLN A 154 11.22 -11.41 -0.23
N ASP A 155 11.63 -12.53 -0.88
CA ASP A 155 11.10 -12.98 -2.17
C ASP A 155 10.94 -14.51 -2.15
#